data_6c1c9e35206236431878029548e1024e
#
_entry.id   6c1c9e35206236431878029548e1024e
#
_cell.length_a   1.000
_cell.length_b   1.000
_cell.length_c   1.000
_cell.angle_alpha   90.00
_cell.angle_beta   90.00
_cell.angle_gamma   90.00
#
_symmetry.space_group_name_H-M   'P 1'
#
loop_
_entity.id
_entity.type
_entity.pdbx_description
1 polymer ?
#
loop_
_entity_poly.entity_id
_entity_poly.type
_entity_poly.pdbx_seq_one_letter_code
_entity_poly.pdbx_strand_id
1 'polypeptide(L)'
;MMYASRALLTAFISTMLFCTAVHAQAKKTVKPDSVKTAPVEVRVVDSKKLPRKGEQIIFQSQKTKKVFMGRTNAAGTFSLSLPQGDDYTVKVKSLTDTSQYGTLNVPQLQANQYFKDALIVDIEYEPARLFTLDDVHFDVGKATIQAASYKQLQELLEYLQWQDSVNIEIAGHTDNVGKDDDNLKLSLQRADAVKAWLIKKGIAPARVTANGYGATQPVADNATEEGRRKNRRTEVRIL
;
A
#
# COMPACT_ATOMS: atom_id res chain seq x y z
N MET A 1 -29.47 -16.28 21.02
CA MET A 1 -28.06 -15.91 21.18
C MET A 1 -27.56 -15.38 19.86
N MET A 2 -27.25 -14.08 19.82
CA MET A 2 -26.74 -13.40 18.61
C MET A 2 -25.21 -13.56 18.64
N TYR A 3 -24.65 -14.22 17.64
CA TYR A 3 -23.22 -14.21 17.40
C TYR A 3 -22.90 -13.24 16.26
N ALA A 4 -22.27 -12.12 16.58
CA ALA A 4 -21.54 -11.34 15.61
C ALA A 4 -20.20 -12.04 15.38
N SER A 5 -19.98 -12.56 14.18
CA SER A 5 -18.72 -13.20 13.84
C SER A 5 -17.69 -12.12 13.54
N ARG A 6 -16.76 -11.90 14.47
CA ARG A 6 -15.55 -11.09 14.24
C ARG A 6 -14.44 -12.00 13.72
N ALA A 7 -13.91 -11.67 12.59
CA ALA A 7 -12.65 -12.23 12.15
C ALA A 7 -11.54 -11.25 12.47
N LEU A 8 -10.67 -11.64 13.37
CA LEU A 8 -9.41 -10.94 13.61
C LEU A 8 -8.37 -11.57 12.68
N LEU A 9 -7.93 -10.81 11.70
CA LEU A 9 -6.81 -11.19 10.86
C LEU A 9 -5.58 -10.41 11.35
N THR A 10 -4.64 -11.10 11.99
CA THR A 10 -3.37 -10.50 12.42
C THR A 10 -2.25 -10.98 11.49
N ALA A 11 -1.60 -10.05 10.82
CA ALA A 11 -0.40 -10.34 10.04
C ALA A 11 0.84 -9.96 10.85
N PHE A 12 1.58 -10.97 11.33
CA PHE A 12 2.96 -10.79 11.76
C PHE A 12 3.86 -10.99 10.55
N ILE A 13 4.76 -10.04 10.29
CA ILE A 13 5.87 -10.22 9.35
C ILE A 13 6.88 -11.17 10.01
N SER A 14 6.57 -12.44 9.99
CA SER A 14 7.48 -13.57 10.19
C SER A 14 6.74 -14.83 9.72
N THR A 15 7.08 -15.30 8.56
CA THR A 15 6.99 -16.66 7.97
C THR A 15 6.01 -17.69 8.55
N MET A 16 4.82 -17.34 9.08
CA MET A 16 3.75 -18.30 9.32
C MET A 16 2.39 -17.65 9.04
N LEU A 17 1.83 -18.01 7.88
CA LEU A 17 0.50 -17.63 7.44
C LEU A 17 -0.53 -18.47 8.20
N PHE A 18 -1.13 -17.94 9.26
CA PHE A 18 -2.36 -18.52 9.80
C PHE A 18 -3.56 -17.88 9.09
N CYS A 19 -4.13 -18.62 8.15
CA CYS A 19 -5.38 -18.24 7.49
C CYS A 19 -6.53 -18.56 8.44
N THR A 20 -7.12 -17.54 9.08
CA THR A 20 -8.39 -17.70 9.79
C THR A 20 -9.54 -17.47 8.81
N ALA A 21 -10.35 -18.49 8.58
CA ALA A 21 -11.55 -18.37 7.75
C ALA A 21 -12.66 -17.64 8.52
N VAL A 22 -13.23 -16.60 7.91
CA VAL A 22 -14.41 -15.91 8.43
C VAL A 22 -15.65 -16.72 8.10
N HIS A 23 -16.39 -17.14 9.10
CA HIS A 23 -17.71 -17.77 8.92
C HIS A 23 -18.82 -16.80 9.30
N ALA A 24 -19.60 -16.36 8.32
CA ALA A 24 -20.80 -15.58 8.56
C ALA A 24 -22.02 -16.48 8.66
N GLN A 25 -22.81 -16.37 9.72
CA GLN A 25 -24.09 -17.08 9.85
C GLN A 25 -25.22 -16.16 9.39
N ALA A 26 -26.00 -16.62 8.39
CA ALA A 26 -27.18 -15.93 7.91
C ALA A 26 -28.42 -16.32 8.71
N LYS A 27 -29.17 -15.32 9.22
CA LYS A 27 -30.48 -15.54 9.87
C LYS A 27 -31.58 -15.60 8.81
N LYS A 28 -32.46 -16.62 8.91
CA LYS A 28 -33.66 -16.76 8.06
C LYS A 28 -34.66 -15.64 8.38
N THR A 29 -34.85 -14.70 7.46
CA THR A 29 -35.99 -13.77 7.46
C THR A 29 -36.43 -13.56 6.01
N VAL A 30 -37.74 -13.57 5.78
CA VAL A 30 -38.31 -13.50 4.41
C VAL A 30 -38.37 -12.06 3.96
N LYS A 31 -37.64 -11.73 2.87
CA LYS A 31 -37.88 -10.53 2.05
C LYS A 31 -37.82 -10.87 0.57
N PRO A 32 -38.76 -10.34 -0.28
CA PRO A 32 -38.93 -10.82 -1.66
C PRO A 32 -37.81 -10.46 -2.64
N ASP A 33 -36.96 -9.46 -2.34
CA ASP A 33 -35.86 -9.09 -3.23
C ASP A 33 -34.51 -9.48 -2.62
N SER A 34 -33.96 -10.59 -3.10
CA SER A 34 -32.71 -11.10 -2.66
C SER A 34 -31.57 -10.12 -2.98
N VAL A 35 -31.02 -9.46 -1.98
CA VAL A 35 -29.78 -8.71 -2.11
C VAL A 35 -28.69 -9.72 -2.51
N LYS A 36 -28.24 -9.65 -3.75
CA LYS A 36 -27.17 -10.52 -4.30
C LYS A 36 -25.78 -10.15 -3.79
N THR A 37 -25.67 -9.22 -2.85
CA THR A 37 -24.40 -8.74 -2.29
C THR A 37 -24.43 -8.76 -0.78
N ALA A 38 -23.27 -9.03 -0.17
CA ALA A 38 -23.04 -8.88 1.26
C ALA A 38 -22.49 -7.49 1.57
N PRO A 39 -23.03 -6.75 2.53
CA PRO A 39 -22.38 -5.57 3.06
C PRO A 39 -21.12 -5.99 3.83
N VAL A 40 -20.01 -5.29 3.61
CA VAL A 40 -18.73 -5.53 4.27
C VAL A 40 -18.25 -4.23 4.88
N GLU A 41 -17.87 -4.28 6.15
CA GLU A 41 -17.20 -3.19 6.87
C GLU A 41 -15.75 -3.59 7.11
N VAL A 42 -14.83 -2.75 6.66
CA VAL A 42 -13.39 -2.94 6.83
C VAL A 42 -12.88 -1.98 7.88
N ARG A 43 -12.02 -2.47 8.77
CA ARG A 43 -11.34 -1.68 9.80
C ARG A 43 -9.86 -1.98 9.74
N VAL A 44 -9.04 -0.93 9.64
CA VAL A 44 -7.58 -1.05 9.58
C VAL A 44 -6.97 -0.28 10.74
N VAL A 45 -6.13 -0.96 11.51
CA VAL A 45 -5.40 -0.39 12.65
C VAL A 45 -3.92 -0.74 12.55
N ASP A 46 -3.07 0.03 13.25
CA ASP A 46 -1.67 -0.32 13.44
C ASP A 46 -1.47 -1.32 14.60
N SER A 47 -0.22 -1.66 14.90
CA SER A 47 0.16 -2.55 16.00
C SER A 47 -0.23 -2.00 17.39
N LYS A 48 -0.45 -0.69 17.51
CA LYS A 48 -0.93 -0.01 18.74
C LYS A 48 -2.45 0.14 18.76
N LYS A 49 -3.15 -0.46 17.79
CA LYS A 49 -4.62 -0.37 17.64
C LYS A 49 -5.14 1.03 17.28
N LEU A 50 -4.26 1.90 16.78
CA LEU A 50 -4.66 3.21 16.29
C LEU A 50 -5.20 3.10 14.85
N PRO A 51 -6.26 3.87 14.51
CA PRO A 51 -6.87 3.84 13.18
C PRO A 51 -5.86 4.23 12.08
N ARG A 52 -5.86 3.48 10.98
CA ARG A 52 -5.03 3.75 9.80
C ARG A 52 -5.87 4.39 8.70
N LYS A 53 -5.69 5.70 8.47
CA LYS A 53 -6.32 6.44 7.37
C LYS A 53 -5.59 6.18 6.05
N GLY A 54 -6.35 6.16 4.93
CA GLY A 54 -5.79 6.15 3.58
C GLY A 54 -5.30 4.79 3.08
N GLU A 55 -5.42 3.73 3.87
CA GLU A 55 -5.01 2.39 3.47
C GLU A 55 -5.95 1.85 2.39
N GLN A 56 -5.39 1.37 1.28
CA GLN A 56 -6.17 0.77 0.19
C GLN A 56 -6.25 -0.74 0.36
N ILE A 57 -7.48 -1.23 0.51
CA ILE A 57 -7.77 -2.66 0.64
C ILE A 57 -8.46 -3.15 -0.63
N ILE A 58 -7.98 -4.27 -1.13
CA ILE A 58 -8.42 -4.91 -2.38
C ILE A 58 -9.03 -6.26 -2.04
N PHE A 59 -10.21 -6.53 -2.60
CA PHE A 59 -10.89 -7.82 -2.56
C PHE A 59 -10.94 -8.38 -3.98
N GLN A 60 -10.21 -9.45 -4.23
CA GLN A 60 -10.19 -10.12 -5.52
C GLN A 60 -11.00 -11.41 -5.47
N SER A 61 -12.09 -11.47 -6.21
CA SER A 61 -12.92 -12.68 -6.37
C SER A 61 -12.05 -13.86 -6.83
N GLN A 62 -12.15 -14.99 -6.15
CA GLN A 62 -11.43 -16.19 -6.57
C GLN A 62 -12.07 -16.86 -7.78
N LYS A 63 -13.40 -16.74 -7.93
CA LYS A 63 -14.16 -17.29 -9.05
C LYS A 63 -14.01 -16.46 -10.33
N THR A 64 -14.31 -15.16 -10.24
CA THR A 64 -14.40 -14.30 -11.43
C THR A 64 -13.18 -13.45 -11.69
N LYS A 65 -12.23 -13.40 -10.74
CA LYS A 65 -11.05 -12.53 -10.72
C LYS A 65 -11.38 -11.02 -10.66
N LYS A 66 -12.66 -10.68 -10.56
CA LYS A 66 -13.11 -9.30 -10.43
C LYS A 66 -12.56 -8.68 -9.16
N VAL A 67 -12.16 -7.41 -9.25
CA VAL A 67 -11.54 -6.65 -8.17
C VAL A 67 -12.53 -5.62 -7.63
N PHE A 68 -12.65 -5.57 -6.30
CA PHE A 68 -13.35 -4.55 -5.53
C PHE A 68 -12.35 -3.91 -4.59
N MET A 69 -12.45 -2.62 -4.35
CA MET A 69 -11.50 -1.94 -3.49
C MET A 69 -12.14 -0.76 -2.77
N GLY A 70 -11.53 -0.37 -1.66
CA GLY A 70 -11.87 0.82 -0.92
C GLY A 70 -10.64 1.39 -0.19
N ARG A 71 -10.82 2.60 0.34
CA ARG A 71 -9.80 3.26 1.16
C ARG A 71 -10.38 3.64 2.51
N THR A 72 -9.57 3.50 3.54
CA THR A 72 -9.96 3.86 4.90
C THR A 72 -10.05 5.38 5.08
N ASN A 73 -11.06 5.81 5.81
CA ASN A 73 -11.27 7.18 6.27
C ASN A 73 -10.41 7.50 7.53
N ALA A 74 -10.63 8.66 8.15
CA ALA A 74 -9.91 9.08 9.36
C ALA A 74 -10.11 8.12 10.55
N ALA A 75 -11.24 7.39 10.61
CA ALA A 75 -11.51 6.37 11.62
C ALA A 75 -10.89 5.00 11.28
N GLY A 76 -10.09 4.91 10.23
CA GLY A 76 -9.51 3.65 9.76
C GLY A 76 -10.52 2.69 9.13
N THR A 77 -11.69 3.18 8.67
CA THR A 77 -12.79 2.32 8.20
C THR A 77 -13.27 2.70 6.80
N PHE A 78 -13.86 1.73 6.10
CA PHE A 78 -14.74 1.95 4.95
C PHE A 78 -15.71 0.78 4.79
N SER A 79 -16.74 0.97 3.97
CA SER A 79 -17.72 -0.07 3.66
C SER A 79 -17.84 -0.27 2.15
N LEU A 80 -18.10 -1.51 1.75
CA LEU A 80 -18.41 -1.88 0.36
C LEU A 80 -19.40 -3.04 0.34
N SER A 81 -19.85 -3.42 -0.86
CA SER A 81 -20.71 -4.60 -1.06
C SER A 81 -20.02 -5.59 -1.99
N LEU A 82 -19.98 -6.86 -1.58
CA LEU A 82 -19.39 -7.95 -2.36
C LEU A 82 -20.45 -8.95 -2.81
N PRO A 83 -20.41 -9.45 -4.06
CA PRO A 83 -21.24 -10.55 -4.51
C PRO A 83 -21.17 -11.77 -3.58
N GLN A 84 -22.32 -12.38 -3.33
CA GLN A 84 -22.40 -13.57 -2.48
C GLN A 84 -21.90 -14.84 -3.18
N GLY A 85 -21.57 -15.87 -2.40
CA GLY A 85 -21.23 -17.20 -2.90
C GLY A 85 -19.83 -17.30 -3.47
N ASP A 86 -18.88 -16.48 -2.98
CA ASP A 86 -17.51 -16.45 -3.46
C ASP A 86 -16.52 -16.26 -2.29
N ASP A 87 -15.29 -16.67 -2.52
CA ASP A 87 -14.14 -16.35 -1.68
C ASP A 87 -13.35 -15.19 -2.29
N TYR A 88 -12.99 -14.24 -1.45
CA TYR A 88 -12.24 -13.06 -1.87
C TYR A 88 -10.86 -13.07 -1.24
N THR A 89 -9.83 -13.04 -2.07
CA THR A 89 -8.48 -12.76 -1.59
C THR A 89 -8.40 -11.30 -1.16
N VAL A 90 -8.09 -11.06 0.12
CA VAL A 90 -7.92 -9.73 0.70
C VAL A 90 -6.47 -9.32 0.60
N LYS A 91 -6.21 -8.15 0.03
CA LYS A 91 -4.87 -7.59 -0.15
C LYS A 91 -4.80 -6.18 0.39
N VAL A 92 -3.64 -5.80 0.93
CA VAL A 92 -3.31 -4.43 1.30
C VAL A 92 -2.35 -3.88 0.25
N LYS A 93 -2.68 -2.74 -0.37
CA LYS A 93 -1.79 -2.06 -1.31
C LYS A 93 -0.92 -1.07 -0.56
N SER A 94 0.39 -1.27 -0.60
CA SER A 94 1.40 -0.30 -0.19
C SER A 94 1.83 0.61 -1.35
N LEU A 95 2.84 1.44 -1.14
CA LEU A 95 3.37 2.33 -2.19
C LEU A 95 3.96 1.55 -3.37
N THR A 96 4.73 0.49 -3.10
CA THR A 96 5.47 -0.25 -4.14
C THR A 96 4.99 -1.68 -4.34
N ASP A 97 4.09 -2.17 -3.49
CA ASP A 97 3.70 -3.57 -3.45
C ASP A 97 2.22 -3.77 -3.12
N THR A 98 1.73 -4.97 -3.34
CA THR A 98 0.40 -5.42 -2.93
C THR A 98 0.53 -6.76 -2.23
N SER A 99 0.44 -6.73 -0.90
CA SER A 99 0.60 -7.92 -0.07
C SER A 99 -0.74 -8.62 0.16
N GLN A 100 -0.76 -9.93 0.04
CA GLN A 100 -1.93 -10.73 0.42
C GLN A 100 -2.04 -10.75 1.94
N TYR A 101 -3.22 -10.41 2.46
CA TYR A 101 -3.52 -10.38 3.87
C TYR A 101 -4.30 -11.62 4.34
N GLY A 102 -5.27 -12.08 3.56
CA GLY A 102 -6.10 -13.24 3.90
C GLY A 102 -7.18 -13.53 2.88
N THR A 103 -8.20 -14.25 3.30
CA THR A 103 -9.37 -14.60 2.47
C THR A 103 -10.66 -14.32 3.24
N LEU A 104 -11.62 -13.66 2.61
CA LEU A 104 -12.97 -13.46 3.10
C LEU A 104 -13.92 -14.40 2.36
N ASN A 105 -14.59 -15.28 3.08
CA ASN A 105 -15.71 -16.06 2.52
C ASN A 105 -17.00 -15.25 2.61
N VAL A 106 -17.66 -15.06 1.48
CA VAL A 106 -19.02 -14.47 1.39
C VAL A 106 -19.98 -15.59 1.05
N PRO A 107 -20.78 -16.08 2.01
CA PRO A 107 -21.62 -17.26 1.79
C PRO A 107 -22.71 -17.02 0.76
N GLN A 108 -23.10 -18.09 0.05
CA GLN A 108 -24.26 -18.10 -0.80
C GLN A 108 -25.52 -18.18 0.03
N LEU A 109 -26.45 -17.23 -0.12
CA LEU A 109 -27.74 -17.24 0.55
C LEU A 109 -28.80 -17.89 -0.34
N GLN A 110 -29.79 -18.53 0.28
CA GLN A 110 -31.02 -19.02 -0.42
C GLN A 110 -31.90 -17.85 -0.82
N ALA A 111 -32.88 -18.10 -1.69
CA ALA A 111 -33.72 -17.06 -2.29
C ALA A 111 -34.45 -16.16 -1.28
N ASN A 112 -34.77 -16.70 -0.10
CA ASN A 112 -35.51 -16.02 0.97
C ASN A 112 -34.62 -15.54 2.14
N GLN A 113 -33.31 -15.51 1.95
CA GLN A 113 -32.33 -15.07 2.94
C GLN A 113 -31.68 -13.76 2.52
N TYR A 114 -31.22 -12.97 3.49
CA TYR A 114 -30.43 -11.76 3.29
C TYR A 114 -29.43 -11.59 4.41
N PHE A 115 -28.39 -10.82 4.14
CA PHE A 115 -27.42 -10.40 5.17
C PHE A 115 -28.08 -9.34 6.05
N LYS A 116 -28.22 -9.63 7.34
CA LYS A 116 -28.78 -8.68 8.31
C LYS A 116 -27.73 -7.65 8.73
N ASP A 117 -26.50 -8.12 8.95
CA ASP A 117 -25.39 -7.32 9.45
C ASP A 117 -24.24 -7.37 8.43
N ALA A 118 -23.37 -6.38 8.46
CA ALA A 118 -22.15 -6.37 7.65
C ALA A 118 -21.17 -7.46 8.10
N LEU A 119 -20.49 -8.06 7.15
CA LEU A 119 -19.30 -8.87 7.43
C LEU A 119 -18.18 -7.92 7.86
N ILE A 120 -17.57 -8.19 9.01
CA ILE A 120 -16.48 -7.36 9.55
C ILE A 120 -15.15 -7.95 9.13
N VAL A 121 -14.28 -7.11 8.55
CA VAL A 121 -12.90 -7.44 8.20
C VAL A 121 -11.98 -6.53 8.99
N ASP A 122 -11.41 -7.06 10.07
CA ASP A 122 -10.43 -6.35 10.89
C ASP A 122 -9.02 -6.65 10.38
N ILE A 123 -8.25 -5.62 10.06
CA ILE A 123 -6.90 -5.67 9.51
C ILE A 123 -5.95 -4.95 10.45
N GLU A 124 -4.92 -5.64 10.92
CA GLU A 124 -3.78 -5.02 11.58
C GLU A 124 -2.65 -4.89 10.56
N TYR A 125 -2.25 -3.65 10.26
CA TYR A 125 -1.28 -3.37 9.20
C TYR A 125 -0.27 -2.31 9.63
N GLU A 126 1.01 -2.66 9.52
CA GLU A 126 2.14 -1.75 9.73
C GLU A 126 2.85 -1.55 8.38
N PRO A 127 2.74 -0.36 7.76
CA PRO A 127 3.38 -0.11 6.48
C PRO A 127 4.90 -0.06 6.63
N ALA A 128 5.61 -0.46 5.58
CA ALA A 128 7.04 -0.23 5.50
C ALA A 128 7.35 1.27 5.57
N ARG A 129 8.46 1.61 6.21
CA ARG A 129 8.92 2.99 6.35
C ARG A 129 9.97 3.41 5.31
N LEU A 130 10.45 2.46 4.54
CA LEU A 130 11.45 2.66 3.50
C LEU A 130 10.96 1.99 2.22
N PHE A 131 10.96 2.74 1.13
CA PHE A 131 10.59 2.27 -0.21
C PHE A 131 11.67 2.68 -1.20
N THR A 132 12.06 1.77 -2.09
CA THR A 132 12.90 2.10 -3.24
C THR A 132 12.00 2.46 -4.43
N LEU A 133 12.33 3.54 -5.11
CA LEU A 133 11.67 3.93 -6.35
C LEU A 133 12.44 3.29 -7.53
N ASP A 134 12.20 2.01 -7.76
CA ASP A 134 12.97 1.20 -8.72
C ASP A 134 12.83 1.67 -10.18
N ASP A 135 11.69 2.27 -10.51
CA ASP A 135 11.38 2.79 -11.86
C ASP A 135 11.66 4.30 -12.00
N VAL A 136 12.29 4.95 -11.00
CA VAL A 136 12.67 6.36 -11.12
C VAL A 136 14.10 6.47 -11.64
N HIS A 137 14.19 6.76 -12.94
CA HIS A 137 15.44 6.86 -13.66
C HIS A 137 15.74 8.31 -14.09
N PHE A 138 17.03 8.62 -14.19
CA PHE A 138 17.55 9.91 -14.63
C PHE A 138 18.44 9.71 -15.85
N ASP A 139 18.63 10.78 -16.63
CA ASP A 139 19.64 10.79 -17.67
C ASP A 139 21.03 10.60 -17.06
N VAL A 140 21.95 10.02 -17.84
CA VAL A 140 23.32 9.76 -17.38
C VAL A 140 24.00 11.07 -16.96
N GLY A 141 24.53 11.08 -15.75
CA GLY A 141 25.18 12.25 -15.17
C GLY A 141 24.27 13.47 -14.91
N LYS A 142 22.95 13.31 -15.02
CA LYS A 142 21.98 14.40 -14.85
C LYS A 142 20.94 14.09 -13.76
N ALA A 143 20.19 15.12 -13.36
CA ALA A 143 19.01 15.05 -12.51
C ALA A 143 17.69 15.17 -13.26
N THR A 144 17.72 15.08 -14.60
CA THR A 144 16.52 15.11 -15.43
C THR A 144 15.79 13.78 -15.29
N ILE A 145 14.56 13.83 -14.77
CA ILE A 145 13.70 12.65 -14.60
C ILE A 145 13.23 12.16 -15.97
N GLN A 146 13.43 10.88 -16.26
CA GLN A 146 12.99 10.27 -17.52
C GLN A 146 11.46 10.08 -17.55
N ALA A 147 10.88 10.13 -18.75
CA ALA A 147 9.42 10.06 -18.91
C ALA A 147 8.80 8.77 -18.36
N ALA A 148 9.49 7.64 -18.45
CA ALA A 148 9.04 6.35 -17.91
C ALA A 148 8.84 6.39 -16.37
N SER A 149 9.57 7.25 -15.67
CA SER A 149 9.54 7.37 -14.20
C SER A 149 8.26 8.02 -13.66
N TYR A 150 7.53 8.75 -14.51
CA TYR A 150 6.36 9.50 -14.02
C TYR A 150 5.23 8.61 -13.53
N LYS A 151 5.14 7.36 -13.97
CA LYS A 151 4.15 6.42 -13.44
C LYS A 151 4.36 6.17 -11.95
N GLN A 152 5.58 5.82 -11.54
CA GLN A 152 5.90 5.55 -10.14
C GLN A 152 5.84 6.83 -9.28
N LEU A 153 6.25 7.97 -9.84
CA LEU A 153 6.09 9.26 -9.17
C LEU A 153 4.61 9.63 -8.96
N GLN A 154 3.74 9.27 -9.89
CA GLN A 154 2.30 9.46 -9.75
C GLN A 154 1.71 8.57 -8.63
N GLU A 155 2.18 7.34 -8.49
CA GLU A 155 1.80 6.45 -7.38
C GLU A 155 2.24 7.02 -6.02
N LEU A 156 3.46 7.58 -5.93
CA LEU A 156 3.94 8.29 -4.74
C LEU A 156 3.09 9.54 -4.44
N LEU A 157 2.75 10.32 -5.46
CA LEU A 157 1.89 11.48 -5.33
C LEU A 157 0.51 11.11 -4.75
N GLU A 158 -0.12 10.08 -5.31
CA GLU A 158 -1.41 9.58 -4.84
C GLU A 158 -1.33 9.09 -3.38
N TYR A 159 -0.26 8.36 -3.03
CA TYR A 159 0.00 7.95 -1.66
C TYR A 159 0.05 9.15 -0.72
N LEU A 160 0.82 10.19 -1.05
CA LEU A 160 0.95 11.39 -0.22
C LEU A 160 -0.32 12.24 -0.14
N GLN A 161 -1.16 12.20 -1.16
CA GLN A 161 -2.47 12.88 -1.15
C GLN A 161 -3.47 12.21 -0.21
N TRP A 162 -3.41 10.88 -0.10
CA TRP A 162 -4.25 10.12 0.82
C TRP A 162 -3.71 10.09 2.26
N GLN A 163 -2.39 10.07 2.41
CA GLN A 163 -1.68 10.09 3.70
C GLN A 163 -1.24 11.52 4.01
N ASP A 164 -2.20 12.42 4.24
CA ASP A 164 -1.97 13.87 4.37
C ASP A 164 -1.11 14.28 5.57
N SER A 165 -0.99 13.44 6.59
CA SER A 165 -0.14 13.65 7.78
C SER A 165 1.28 13.10 7.63
N VAL A 166 1.56 12.31 6.58
CA VAL A 166 2.86 11.68 6.38
C VAL A 166 3.86 12.69 5.82
N ASN A 167 5.02 12.77 6.45
CA ASN A 167 6.19 13.47 5.94
C ASN A 167 7.20 12.46 5.40
N ILE A 168 7.93 12.83 4.36
CA ILE A 168 8.89 11.95 3.71
C ILE A 168 10.25 12.62 3.50
N GLU A 169 11.28 11.79 3.44
CA GLU A 169 12.57 12.13 2.87
C GLU A 169 12.74 11.42 1.53
N ILE A 170 13.13 12.15 0.50
CA ILE A 170 13.66 11.60 -0.75
C ILE A 170 15.16 11.48 -0.59
N ALA A 171 15.68 10.26 -0.60
CA ALA A 171 17.09 9.95 -0.43
C ALA A 171 17.71 9.49 -1.76
N GLY A 172 18.64 10.26 -2.29
CA GLY A 172 19.35 9.95 -3.52
C GLY A 172 20.67 9.21 -3.26
N HIS A 173 20.97 8.20 -4.06
CA HIS A 173 22.20 7.39 -3.96
C HIS A 173 22.85 7.22 -5.33
N THR A 174 24.17 7.00 -5.32
CA THR A 174 25.00 6.65 -6.49
C THR A 174 25.73 5.33 -6.24
N ASP A 175 26.35 4.81 -7.28
CA ASP A 175 27.45 3.86 -7.13
C ASP A 175 28.75 4.61 -6.74
N ASN A 176 29.85 3.86 -6.63
CA ASN A 176 31.16 4.40 -6.24
C ASN A 176 32.03 4.87 -7.44
N VAL A 177 31.44 5.00 -8.64
CA VAL A 177 32.20 5.49 -9.80
C VAL A 177 32.26 7.00 -9.80
N GLY A 178 33.45 7.57 -9.94
CA GLY A 178 33.67 9.01 -9.93
C GLY A 178 34.18 9.52 -8.58
N LYS A 179 34.12 10.85 -8.38
CA LYS A 179 34.52 11.51 -7.13
C LYS A 179 33.37 11.54 -6.14
N ASP A 180 33.69 11.37 -4.87
CA ASP A 180 32.68 11.35 -3.80
C ASP A 180 31.87 12.66 -3.73
N ASP A 181 32.52 13.82 -3.88
CA ASP A 181 31.85 15.12 -3.89
C ASP A 181 30.87 15.28 -5.06
N ASP A 182 31.26 14.79 -6.25
CA ASP A 182 30.40 14.83 -7.44
C ASP A 182 29.19 13.88 -7.26
N ASN A 183 29.42 12.70 -6.69
CA ASN A 183 28.39 11.73 -6.37
C ASN A 183 27.41 12.28 -5.31
N LEU A 184 27.91 12.90 -4.27
CA LEU A 184 27.10 13.55 -3.23
C LEU A 184 26.20 14.62 -3.85
N LYS A 185 26.79 15.51 -4.66
CA LYS A 185 26.08 16.58 -5.34
C LYS A 185 25.03 16.05 -6.33
N LEU A 186 25.38 15.06 -7.15
CA LEU A 186 24.46 14.46 -8.12
C LEU A 186 23.28 13.78 -7.45
N SER A 187 23.54 13.03 -6.37
CA SER A 187 22.48 12.35 -5.62
C SER A 187 21.51 13.34 -4.97
N LEU A 188 22.00 14.45 -4.42
CA LEU A 188 21.16 15.53 -3.89
C LEU A 188 20.31 16.19 -5.00
N GLN A 189 20.91 16.51 -6.14
CA GLN A 189 20.20 17.10 -7.26
C GLN A 189 19.05 16.19 -7.77
N ARG A 190 19.25 14.88 -7.77
CA ARG A 190 18.22 13.90 -8.13
C ARG A 190 17.09 13.86 -7.11
N ALA A 191 17.41 13.84 -5.83
CA ALA A 191 16.42 13.92 -4.76
C ALA A 191 15.60 15.22 -4.84
N ASP A 192 16.27 16.35 -5.08
CA ASP A 192 15.63 17.66 -5.24
C ASP A 192 14.71 17.71 -6.48
N ALA A 193 15.08 17.05 -7.57
CA ALA A 193 14.22 16.99 -8.76
C ALA A 193 12.90 16.26 -8.47
N VAL A 194 12.93 15.16 -7.72
CA VAL A 194 11.73 14.43 -7.29
C VAL A 194 10.90 15.31 -6.33
N LYS A 195 11.54 15.92 -5.33
CA LYS A 195 10.89 16.85 -4.40
C LYS A 195 10.20 17.99 -5.14
N ALA A 196 10.89 18.64 -6.07
CA ALA A 196 10.35 19.76 -6.86
C ALA A 196 9.14 19.32 -7.68
N TRP A 197 9.17 18.11 -8.24
CA TRP A 197 8.04 17.56 -8.98
C TRP A 197 6.82 17.34 -8.07
N LEU A 198 6.99 16.77 -6.87
CA LEU A 198 5.92 16.56 -5.91
C LEU A 198 5.30 17.89 -5.45
N ILE A 199 6.14 18.91 -5.16
CA ILE A 199 5.67 20.25 -4.77
C ILE A 199 4.89 20.88 -5.91
N LYS A 200 5.38 20.80 -7.15
CA LYS A 200 4.66 21.29 -8.35
C LYS A 200 3.29 20.61 -8.52
N LYS A 201 3.13 19.37 -8.05
CA LYS A 201 1.88 18.60 -8.06
C LYS A 201 0.98 18.86 -6.85
N GLY A 202 1.35 19.79 -5.96
CA GLY A 202 0.51 20.26 -4.85
C GLY A 202 0.83 19.64 -3.48
N ILE A 203 1.91 18.87 -3.34
CA ILE A 203 2.36 18.42 -2.00
C ILE A 203 3.01 19.61 -1.29
N ALA A 204 2.64 19.86 -0.04
CA ALA A 204 3.19 20.95 0.76
C ALA A 204 4.71 20.79 0.95
N PRO A 205 5.52 21.87 0.73
CA PRO A 205 6.98 21.79 0.82
C PRO A 205 7.52 21.26 2.16
N ALA A 206 6.82 21.55 3.26
CA ALA A 206 7.19 21.11 4.59
C ALA A 206 7.08 19.58 4.78
N ARG A 207 6.35 18.89 3.90
CA ARG A 207 6.17 17.44 3.97
C ARG A 207 7.24 16.64 3.24
N VAL A 208 8.09 17.29 2.45
CA VAL A 208 9.09 16.60 1.63
C VAL A 208 10.46 17.19 1.87
N THR A 209 11.36 16.41 2.43
CA THR A 209 12.79 16.71 2.49
C THR A 209 13.52 15.96 1.37
N ALA A 210 14.71 16.47 0.97
CA ALA A 210 15.56 15.82 -0.02
C ALA A 210 16.98 15.78 0.50
N ASN A 211 17.63 14.62 0.44
CA ASN A 211 19.01 14.42 0.82
C ASN A 211 19.77 13.60 -0.21
N GLY A 212 21.03 13.95 -0.44
CA GLY A 212 21.97 13.18 -1.22
C GLY A 212 22.92 12.41 -0.30
N TYR A 213 23.11 11.15 -0.57
CA TYR A 213 24.03 10.28 0.18
C TYR A 213 25.22 9.81 -0.66
N GLY A 214 25.26 10.16 -1.97
CA GLY A 214 26.32 9.70 -2.86
C GLY A 214 26.48 8.19 -2.79
N ALA A 215 27.73 7.73 -2.72
CA ALA A 215 28.09 6.31 -2.63
C ALA A 215 28.21 5.77 -1.19
N THR A 216 27.85 6.57 -0.15
CA THR A 216 28.15 6.24 1.25
C THR A 216 27.24 5.15 1.85
N GLN A 217 26.10 4.85 1.20
CA GLN A 217 25.13 3.86 1.68
C GLN A 217 24.85 2.80 0.59
N PRO A 218 25.82 1.95 0.23
CA PRO A 218 25.60 0.91 -0.76
C PRO A 218 24.66 -0.20 -0.22
N VAL A 219 23.78 -0.73 -1.07
CA VAL A 219 22.92 -1.87 -0.77
C VAL A 219 23.37 -3.14 -1.49
N ALA A 220 24.37 -3.01 -2.39
CA ALA A 220 24.95 -4.12 -3.15
C ALA A 220 26.44 -3.87 -3.40
N ASP A 221 27.14 -4.92 -3.85
CA ASP A 221 28.57 -4.85 -4.13
C ASP A 221 28.88 -3.96 -5.35
N ASN A 222 29.63 -2.90 -5.15
CA ASN A 222 30.08 -1.99 -6.19
C ASN A 222 31.10 -2.59 -7.17
N ALA A 223 31.69 -3.74 -6.87
CA ALA A 223 32.62 -4.41 -7.79
C ALA A 223 31.90 -4.94 -9.04
N THR A 224 30.59 -5.22 -8.96
CA THR A 224 29.79 -5.73 -10.06
C THR A 224 28.92 -4.63 -10.68
N GLU A 225 28.66 -4.70 -12.01
CA GLU A 225 27.76 -3.74 -12.64
C GLU A 225 26.32 -3.89 -12.14
N GLU A 226 25.89 -5.11 -11.84
CA GLU A 226 24.57 -5.35 -11.25
C GLU A 226 24.45 -4.68 -9.85
N GLY A 227 25.48 -4.80 -9.02
CA GLY A 227 25.50 -4.14 -7.71
C GLY A 227 25.53 -2.62 -7.83
N ARG A 228 26.34 -2.08 -8.73
CA ARG A 228 26.35 -0.64 -9.03
C ARG A 228 24.97 -0.14 -9.47
N ARG A 229 24.29 -0.89 -10.33
CA ARG A 229 22.92 -0.55 -10.77
C ARG A 229 21.94 -0.49 -9.60
N LYS A 230 22.02 -1.42 -8.64
CA LYS A 230 21.21 -1.39 -7.41
C LYS A 230 21.57 -0.21 -6.50
N ASN A 231 22.83 0.21 -6.47
CA ASN A 231 23.28 1.34 -5.68
C ASN A 231 22.83 2.70 -6.27
N ARG A 232 22.68 2.82 -7.59
CA ARG A 232 22.10 4.00 -8.28
C ARG A 232 20.59 4.01 -8.11
N ARG A 233 20.10 4.43 -6.94
CA ARG A 233 18.68 4.38 -6.58
C ARG A 233 18.18 5.66 -5.92
N THR A 234 16.88 5.79 -5.88
CA THR A 234 16.16 6.80 -5.08
C THR A 234 15.27 6.08 -4.07
N GLU A 235 15.36 6.46 -2.80
CA GLU A 235 14.52 5.93 -1.73
C GLU A 235 13.53 6.98 -1.25
N VAL A 236 12.37 6.51 -0.75
CA VAL A 236 11.40 7.29 0.04
C VAL A 236 11.42 6.75 1.45
N ARG A 237 11.74 7.59 2.42
CA ARG A 237 11.72 7.29 3.85
C ARG A 237 10.55 8.00 4.50
N ILE A 238 9.71 7.27 5.21
CA ILE A 238 8.61 7.83 6.01
C ILE A 238 9.20 8.33 7.33
N LEU A 239 8.95 9.60 7.67
CA LEU A 239 9.50 10.27 8.86
C LEU A 239 8.55 10.17 10.07
#